data_dfbcee112ef9134b133bbf7799c5983f
#
_entry.id   dfbcee112ef9134b133bbf7799c5983f
#
_cell.length_a   1.000
_cell.length_b   1.000
_cell.length_c   1.000
_cell.angle_alpha   90.00
_cell.angle_beta   90.00
_cell.angle_gamma   90.00
#
_symmetry.space_group_name_H-M   'P 1'
#
loop_
_entity.id
_entity.type
_entity.pdbx_description
1 polymer ?
#
loop_
_entity_poly.entity_id
_entity_poly.type
_entity_poly.pdbx_seq_one_letter_code
_entity_poly.pdbx_strand_id
1 'polypeptide(L)'
;MRIGFGIDGGATHSGLVLFDVKTRKRLLALDGGPSNPHSAGMDKAWKHIEMLIKQGLETLHLSEGHLACGCLAAAGMGREKEQAAFSAFFSDWLPCPVKVCTDGEALLAGSLDSLQGYALIAGTGSLALGRDMGGRLVRAGGLGHMLGDEGSASWLGWQAVRRALRSEEHRDLKTNMLPALQEHFGLN
;
A
#
# COMPACT_ATOMS: atom_id res chain seq x y z
N MET A 1 11.93 27.42 -2.01
CA MET A 1 12.08 26.01 -1.62
C MET A 1 11.32 25.15 -2.65
N ARG A 2 11.90 24.06 -3.12
CA ARG A 2 11.21 23.10 -4.01
C ARG A 2 10.94 21.83 -3.20
N ILE A 3 9.70 21.39 -3.19
CA ILE A 3 9.29 20.24 -2.40
C ILE A 3 8.82 19.09 -3.29
N GLY A 4 8.98 17.89 -2.81
CA GLY A 4 8.41 16.68 -3.39
C GLY A 4 7.40 16.07 -2.42
N PHE A 5 6.55 15.20 -2.96
CA PHE A 5 5.64 14.41 -2.14
C PHE A 5 5.68 12.93 -2.49
N GLY A 6 5.39 12.12 -1.47
CA GLY A 6 5.12 10.70 -1.61
C GLY A 6 3.84 10.34 -0.89
N ILE A 7 2.96 9.58 -1.55
CA ILE A 7 1.74 9.05 -0.97
C ILE A 7 1.80 7.52 -0.99
N ASP A 8 1.59 6.92 0.17
CA ASP A 8 1.30 5.50 0.34
C ASP A 8 -0.22 5.31 0.48
N GLY A 9 -0.84 4.75 -0.54
CA GLY A 9 -2.29 4.66 -0.68
C GLY A 9 -2.81 3.27 -0.34
N GLY A 10 -3.53 3.14 0.77
CA GLY A 10 -4.14 1.89 1.22
C GLY A 10 -5.65 1.79 1.04
N ALA A 11 -6.19 0.62 1.37
CA ALA A 11 -7.63 0.35 1.34
C ALA A 11 -8.41 1.01 2.48
N THR A 12 -7.74 1.32 3.59
CA THR A 12 -8.34 1.89 4.82
C THR A 12 -7.85 3.30 5.13
N HIS A 13 -6.62 3.61 4.80
CA HIS A 13 -5.97 4.92 5.03
C HIS A 13 -4.90 5.17 4.00
N SER A 14 -4.43 6.41 3.92
CA SER A 14 -3.27 6.81 3.12
C SER A 14 -2.34 7.68 3.93
N GLY A 15 -1.04 7.56 3.69
CA GLY A 15 -0.01 8.40 4.28
C GLY A 15 0.61 9.35 3.25
N LEU A 16 0.76 10.62 3.59
CA LEU A 16 1.49 11.62 2.81
C LEU A 16 2.78 12.00 3.51
N VAL A 17 3.86 12.10 2.75
CA VAL A 17 5.10 12.74 3.17
C VAL A 17 5.43 13.87 2.22
N LEU A 18 5.69 15.07 2.76
CA LEU A 18 6.29 16.20 2.06
C LEU A 18 7.76 16.33 2.45
N PHE A 19 8.63 16.54 1.47
CA PHE A 19 10.07 16.64 1.69
C PHE A 19 10.72 17.73 0.82
N ASP A 20 11.81 18.30 1.32
CA ASP A 20 12.65 19.21 0.55
C ASP A 20 13.47 18.40 -0.48
N VAL A 21 13.32 18.73 -1.77
CA VAL A 21 13.95 17.97 -2.87
C VAL A 21 15.47 18.04 -2.82
N LYS A 22 16.04 19.17 -2.38
CA LYS A 22 17.49 19.39 -2.34
C LYS A 22 18.14 18.63 -1.19
N THR A 23 17.56 18.72 0.00
CA THR A 23 18.12 18.14 1.23
C THR A 23 17.59 16.75 1.54
N ARG A 24 16.52 16.32 0.86
CA ARG A 24 15.74 15.08 1.11
C ARG A 24 15.17 14.99 2.53
N LYS A 25 15.17 16.11 3.26
CA LYS A 25 14.64 16.17 4.63
C LYS A 25 13.11 16.13 4.57
N ARG A 26 12.51 15.26 5.37
CA ARG A 26 11.06 15.25 5.61
C ARG A 26 10.64 16.54 6.32
N LEU A 27 9.67 17.23 5.74
CA LEU A 27 9.09 18.47 6.25
C LEU A 27 7.79 18.22 7.00
N LEU A 28 6.97 17.29 6.51
CA LEU A 28 5.66 16.98 7.07
C LEU A 28 5.29 15.53 6.76
N ALA A 29 4.53 14.91 7.64
CA ALA A 29 3.82 13.67 7.39
C ALA A 29 2.38 13.83 7.89
N LEU A 30 1.40 13.34 7.09
CA LEU A 30 -0.03 13.36 7.40
C LEU A 30 -0.67 12.03 7.03
N ASP A 31 -1.72 11.70 7.74
CA ASP A 31 -2.60 10.58 7.43
C ASP A 31 -3.91 11.06 6.83
N GLY A 32 -4.47 10.31 5.90
CA GLY A 32 -5.71 10.61 5.20
C GLY A 32 -6.59 9.39 4.96
N GLY A 33 -7.71 9.62 4.31
CA GLY A 33 -8.69 8.58 3.97
C GLY A 33 -8.16 7.55 2.96
N PRO A 34 -8.94 6.47 2.72
CA PRO A 34 -8.57 5.41 1.79
C PRO A 34 -8.44 5.93 0.36
N SER A 35 -7.41 5.47 -0.35
CA SER A 35 -7.15 5.84 -1.75
C SER A 35 -7.05 4.65 -2.71
N ASN A 36 -7.37 3.44 -2.25
CA ASN A 36 -7.52 2.30 -3.15
C ASN A 36 -8.82 2.43 -3.96
N PRO A 37 -8.77 2.56 -5.31
CA PRO A 37 -9.95 2.78 -6.14
C PRO A 37 -10.92 1.60 -6.16
N HIS A 38 -10.46 0.38 -5.86
CA HIS A 38 -11.32 -0.81 -5.82
C HIS A 38 -12.17 -0.89 -4.55
N SER A 39 -11.71 -0.32 -3.43
CA SER A 39 -12.47 -0.30 -2.18
C SER A 39 -13.27 1.00 -1.98
N ALA A 40 -12.71 2.14 -2.33
CA ALA A 40 -13.32 3.45 -2.09
C ALA A 40 -14.13 3.98 -3.29
N GLY A 41 -13.88 3.47 -4.51
CA GLY A 41 -14.30 4.07 -5.78
C GLY A 41 -13.33 5.14 -6.25
N MET A 42 -13.22 5.32 -7.57
CA MET A 42 -12.22 6.20 -8.21
C MET A 42 -12.33 7.65 -7.72
N ASP A 43 -13.53 8.24 -7.78
CA ASP A 43 -13.76 9.65 -7.43
C ASP A 43 -13.46 9.94 -5.96
N LYS A 44 -13.82 9.01 -5.07
CA LYS A 44 -13.59 9.18 -3.64
C LYS A 44 -12.11 9.00 -3.29
N ALA A 45 -11.45 8.03 -3.90
CA ALA A 45 -10.01 7.83 -3.75
C ALA A 45 -9.24 9.08 -4.21
N TRP A 46 -9.60 9.66 -5.37
CA TRP A 46 -9.01 10.89 -5.86
C TRP A 46 -9.22 12.06 -4.89
N LYS A 47 -10.46 12.29 -4.42
CA LYS A 47 -10.76 13.36 -3.47
C LYS A 47 -9.93 13.28 -2.18
N HIS A 48 -9.73 12.06 -1.65
CA HIS A 48 -8.90 11.88 -0.46
C HIS A 48 -7.44 12.26 -0.72
N ILE A 49 -6.88 11.87 -1.89
CA ILE A 49 -5.52 12.24 -2.29
C ILE A 49 -5.40 13.76 -2.45
N GLU A 50 -6.34 14.37 -3.16
CA GLU A 50 -6.36 15.82 -3.38
C GLU A 50 -6.42 16.60 -2.05
N MET A 51 -7.35 16.23 -1.17
CA MET A 51 -7.48 16.83 0.17
C MET A 51 -6.21 16.70 0.98
N LEU A 52 -5.58 15.52 0.96
CA LEU A 52 -4.38 15.23 1.73
C LEU A 52 -3.19 16.09 1.27
N ILE A 53 -2.99 16.24 -0.05
CA ILE A 53 -1.95 17.12 -0.60
C ILE A 53 -2.24 18.59 -0.25
N LYS A 54 -3.48 19.06 -0.45
CA LYS A 54 -3.87 20.45 -0.12
C LYS A 54 -3.63 20.76 1.35
N GLN A 55 -4.09 19.88 2.24
CA GLN A 55 -3.87 20.02 3.68
C GLN A 55 -2.37 20.09 4.03
N GLY A 56 -1.55 19.25 3.39
CA GLY A 56 -0.10 19.28 3.60
C GLY A 56 0.55 20.58 3.15
N LEU A 57 0.15 21.11 1.99
CA LEU A 57 0.63 22.38 1.48
C LEU A 57 0.19 23.55 2.37
N GLU A 58 -1.07 23.60 2.79
CA GLU A 58 -1.61 24.60 3.70
C GLU A 58 -0.87 24.61 5.05
N THR A 59 -0.60 23.44 5.62
CA THR A 59 0.14 23.31 6.87
C THR A 59 1.54 23.90 6.79
N LEU A 60 2.18 23.82 5.63
CA LEU A 60 3.51 24.40 5.39
C LEU A 60 3.45 25.84 4.82
N HIS A 61 2.26 26.41 4.66
CA HIS A 61 2.04 27.72 4.02
C HIS A 61 2.62 27.81 2.60
N LEU A 62 2.43 26.71 1.82
CA LEU A 62 2.92 26.55 0.46
C LEU A 62 1.74 26.39 -0.52
N SER A 63 2.01 26.53 -1.81
CA SER A 63 1.08 26.29 -2.91
C SER A 63 1.61 25.18 -3.84
N GLU A 64 0.75 24.71 -4.76
CA GLU A 64 1.11 23.71 -5.76
C GLU A 64 2.32 24.11 -6.61
N GLY A 65 2.54 25.41 -6.83
CA GLY A 65 3.71 25.94 -7.55
C GLY A 65 5.06 25.64 -6.89
N HIS A 66 5.08 25.24 -5.62
CA HIS A 66 6.30 24.82 -4.93
C HIS A 66 6.62 23.33 -5.17
N LEU A 67 5.67 22.55 -5.69
CA LEU A 67 5.88 21.14 -5.99
C LEU A 67 6.85 20.97 -7.17
N ALA A 68 7.81 20.09 -7.02
CA ALA A 68 8.81 19.75 -8.03
C ALA A 68 8.59 18.36 -8.64
N CYS A 69 8.08 17.43 -7.84
CA CYS A 69 7.79 16.06 -8.23
C CYS A 69 6.88 15.39 -7.20
N GLY A 70 6.22 14.33 -7.60
CA GLY A 70 5.40 13.52 -6.72
C GLY A 70 5.44 12.03 -7.07
N CYS A 71 5.02 11.21 -6.10
CA CYS A 71 4.78 9.79 -6.29
C CYS A 71 3.51 9.39 -5.54
N LEU A 72 2.60 8.74 -6.25
CA LEU A 72 1.50 7.98 -5.66
C LEU A 72 1.81 6.49 -5.80
N ALA A 73 2.07 5.84 -4.70
CA ALA A 73 2.17 4.39 -4.60
C ALA A 73 0.92 3.86 -3.89
N ALA A 74 0.10 3.06 -4.57
CA ALA A 74 -1.14 2.62 -3.94
C ALA A 74 -1.51 1.18 -4.28
N ALA A 75 -2.09 0.51 -3.28
CA ALA A 75 -2.79 -0.75 -3.50
C ALA A 75 -3.91 -0.55 -4.52
N GLY A 76 -4.08 -1.52 -5.44
CA GLY A 76 -5.07 -1.42 -6.52
C GLY A 76 -4.58 -0.72 -7.80
N MET A 77 -3.34 -0.21 -7.83
CA MET A 77 -2.71 0.38 -9.02
C MET A 77 -2.02 -0.64 -9.92
N GLY A 78 -2.41 -1.90 -9.86
CA GLY A 78 -1.77 -2.98 -10.65
C GLY A 78 -2.14 -3.01 -12.14
N ARG A 79 -3.14 -2.24 -12.57
CA ARG A 79 -3.58 -2.20 -13.97
C ARG A 79 -3.27 -0.85 -14.60
N GLU A 80 -2.91 -0.86 -15.87
CA GLU A 80 -2.59 0.35 -16.63
C GLU A 80 -3.73 1.38 -16.64
N LYS A 81 -4.98 0.92 -16.65
CA LYS A 81 -6.16 1.79 -16.65
C LYS A 81 -6.26 2.68 -15.41
N GLU A 82 -6.05 2.11 -14.22
CA GLU A 82 -6.06 2.85 -12.97
C GLU A 82 -4.87 3.82 -12.90
N GLN A 83 -3.69 3.36 -13.29
CA GLN A 83 -2.48 4.23 -13.33
C GLN A 83 -2.67 5.39 -14.30
N ALA A 84 -3.21 5.14 -15.49
CA ALA A 84 -3.48 6.18 -16.49
C ALA A 84 -4.50 7.22 -15.99
N ALA A 85 -5.58 6.76 -15.33
CA ALA A 85 -6.60 7.65 -14.79
C ALA A 85 -6.02 8.59 -13.71
N PHE A 86 -5.27 8.06 -12.74
CA PHE A 86 -4.64 8.90 -11.71
C PHE A 86 -3.54 9.80 -12.29
N SER A 87 -2.79 9.33 -13.29
CA SER A 87 -1.80 10.17 -13.98
C SER A 87 -2.47 11.36 -14.69
N ALA A 88 -3.63 11.15 -15.31
CA ALA A 88 -4.39 12.22 -15.94
C ALA A 88 -4.88 13.24 -14.90
N PHE A 89 -5.47 12.80 -13.78
CA PHE A 89 -5.88 13.70 -12.69
C PHE A 89 -4.73 14.58 -12.18
N PHE A 90 -3.55 14.01 -11.98
CA PHE A 90 -2.39 14.79 -11.53
C PHE A 90 -1.92 15.76 -12.61
N SER A 91 -1.89 15.37 -13.88
CA SER A 91 -1.45 16.22 -14.98
C SER A 91 -2.39 17.42 -15.19
N ASP A 92 -3.68 17.24 -14.93
CA ASP A 92 -4.67 18.31 -15.06
C ASP A 92 -4.61 19.31 -13.89
N TRP A 93 -4.11 18.88 -12.74
CA TRP A 93 -4.11 19.68 -11.51
C TRP A 93 -2.74 20.22 -11.12
N LEU A 94 -1.68 19.40 -11.16
CA LEU A 94 -0.37 19.76 -10.60
C LEU A 94 0.62 20.22 -11.70
N PRO A 95 1.42 21.26 -11.42
CA PRO A 95 2.43 21.77 -12.37
C PRO A 95 3.74 20.95 -12.36
N CYS A 96 3.73 19.73 -11.82
CA CYS A 96 4.92 18.92 -11.69
C CYS A 96 4.65 17.46 -12.11
N PRO A 97 5.69 16.71 -12.52
CA PRO A 97 5.53 15.29 -12.84
C PRO A 97 5.17 14.48 -11.59
N VAL A 98 4.21 13.57 -11.72
CA VAL A 98 3.81 12.61 -10.67
C VAL A 98 3.90 11.20 -11.22
N LYS A 99 4.69 10.35 -10.55
CA LYS A 99 4.74 8.92 -10.83
C LYS A 99 3.59 8.24 -10.09
N VAL A 100 2.78 7.48 -10.83
CA VAL A 100 1.79 6.56 -10.26
C VAL A 100 2.33 5.14 -10.39
N CYS A 101 2.32 4.37 -9.30
CA CYS A 101 2.82 3.01 -9.27
C CYS A 101 2.12 2.18 -8.19
N THR A 102 2.41 0.90 -8.13
CA THR A 102 1.94 0.05 -7.04
C THR A 102 2.73 0.30 -5.75
N ASP A 103 2.13 -0.01 -4.60
CA ASP A 103 2.76 -0.05 -3.29
C ASP A 103 4.02 -0.94 -3.28
N GLY A 104 3.96 -2.10 -3.95
CA GLY A 104 5.10 -2.99 -4.10
C GLY A 104 6.26 -2.41 -4.91
N GLU A 105 5.98 -1.64 -5.97
CA GLU A 105 7.04 -0.95 -6.73
C GLU A 105 7.74 0.12 -5.89
N ALA A 106 6.97 0.88 -5.10
CA ALA A 106 7.53 1.88 -4.21
C ALA A 106 8.35 1.24 -3.08
N LEU A 107 7.86 0.14 -2.49
CA LEU A 107 8.62 -0.63 -1.50
C LEU A 107 9.95 -1.11 -2.07
N LEU A 108 9.93 -1.70 -3.26
CA LEU A 108 11.15 -2.18 -3.93
C LEU A 108 12.13 -1.03 -4.16
N ALA A 109 11.64 0.13 -4.63
CA ALA A 109 12.46 1.31 -4.87
C ALA A 109 13.01 1.95 -3.58
N GLY A 110 12.24 1.90 -2.50
CA GLY A 110 12.62 2.48 -1.20
C GLY A 110 13.51 1.57 -0.34
N SER A 111 13.49 0.26 -0.60
CA SER A 111 14.22 -0.74 0.19
C SER A 111 15.59 -1.11 -0.37
N LEU A 112 15.86 -0.75 -1.60
CA LEU A 112 17.08 -1.14 -2.31
C LEU A 112 17.90 0.09 -2.68
N ASP A 113 19.22 0.04 -2.42
CA ASP A 113 20.17 1.05 -2.88
C ASP A 113 20.34 1.00 -4.41
N SER A 114 20.06 -0.15 -5.02
CA SER A 114 19.94 -0.33 -6.46
C SER A 114 18.49 -0.62 -6.84
N LEU A 115 18.07 -0.29 -8.06
CA LEU A 115 16.74 -0.65 -8.56
C LEU A 115 16.57 -2.16 -8.85
N GLN A 116 17.58 -2.99 -8.50
CA GLN A 116 17.59 -4.44 -8.69
C GLN A 116 17.53 -5.14 -7.36
N GLY A 117 16.76 -6.22 -7.27
CA GLY A 117 16.65 -7.02 -6.07
C GLY A 117 15.25 -7.56 -5.85
N TYR A 118 15.00 -8.03 -4.64
CA TYR A 118 13.73 -8.64 -4.25
C TYR A 118 13.21 -7.98 -2.99
N ALA A 119 11.89 -7.86 -2.91
CA ALA A 119 11.17 -7.44 -1.71
C ALA A 119 10.06 -8.44 -1.41
N LEU A 120 9.85 -8.72 -0.13
CA LEU A 120 8.74 -9.53 0.37
C LEU A 120 7.86 -8.66 1.25
N ILE A 121 6.59 -8.61 0.93
CA ILE A 121 5.55 -8.02 1.76
C ILE A 121 4.82 -9.17 2.46
N ALA A 122 4.71 -9.11 3.79
CA ALA A 122 3.93 -10.05 4.59
C ALA A 122 3.19 -9.25 5.68
N GLY A 123 1.97 -8.86 5.37
CA GLY A 123 1.04 -8.13 6.24
C GLY A 123 -0.29 -8.87 6.28
N THR A 124 -1.40 -8.17 6.03
CA THR A 124 -2.73 -8.78 5.86
C THR A 124 -2.74 -9.80 4.72
N GLY A 125 -2.10 -9.50 3.58
CA GLY A 125 -1.78 -10.41 2.50
C GLY A 125 -0.27 -10.62 2.38
N SER A 126 0.19 -11.42 1.39
CA SER A 126 1.61 -11.58 1.10
C SER A 126 1.90 -11.49 -0.40
N LEU A 127 3.07 -10.94 -0.73
CA LEU A 127 3.50 -10.71 -2.09
C LEU A 127 5.03 -10.67 -2.15
N ALA A 128 5.64 -11.39 -3.07
CA ALA A 128 7.03 -11.24 -3.43
C ALA A 128 7.15 -10.46 -4.74
N LEU A 129 8.04 -9.49 -4.78
CA LEU A 129 8.37 -8.68 -5.94
C LEU A 129 9.87 -8.75 -6.21
N GLY A 130 10.25 -8.76 -7.48
CA GLY A 130 11.63 -8.66 -7.89
C GLY A 130 11.78 -7.78 -9.12
N ARG A 131 12.94 -7.14 -9.24
CA ARG A 131 13.34 -6.44 -10.45
C ARG A 131 14.68 -7.00 -10.92
N ASP A 132 14.68 -7.54 -12.13
CA ASP A 132 15.86 -8.15 -12.71
C ASP A 132 16.86 -7.09 -13.24
N MET A 133 18.04 -7.55 -13.71
CA MET A 133 19.07 -6.68 -14.26
C MET A 133 18.63 -5.94 -15.53
N GLY A 134 17.63 -6.44 -16.24
CA GLY A 134 17.01 -5.77 -17.38
C GLY A 134 15.93 -4.75 -16.98
N GLY A 135 15.68 -4.56 -15.68
CA GLY A 135 14.66 -3.65 -15.15
C GLY A 135 13.23 -4.21 -15.18
N ARG A 136 13.06 -5.48 -15.57
CA ARG A 136 11.75 -6.12 -15.63
C ARG A 136 11.25 -6.43 -14.22
N LEU A 137 10.04 -5.95 -13.89
CA LEU A 137 9.37 -6.28 -12.66
C LEU A 137 8.75 -7.69 -12.79
N VAL A 138 9.01 -8.53 -11.79
CA VAL A 138 8.43 -9.86 -11.65
C VAL A 138 7.70 -9.95 -10.31
N ARG A 139 6.64 -10.74 -10.27
CA ARG A 139 5.78 -10.89 -9.11
C ARG A 139 5.50 -12.37 -8.85
N ALA A 140 5.48 -12.76 -7.58
CA ALA A 140 5.01 -14.07 -7.13
C ALA A 140 4.08 -13.90 -5.93
N GLY A 141 2.99 -14.64 -5.90
CA GLY A 141 1.95 -14.51 -4.87
C GLY A 141 1.06 -13.27 -5.01
N GLY A 142 0.45 -12.85 -3.91
CA GLY A 142 -0.46 -11.70 -3.88
C GLY A 142 -1.76 -11.94 -4.66
N LEU A 143 -2.25 -13.17 -4.66
CA LEU A 143 -3.49 -13.56 -5.35
C LEU A 143 -4.74 -13.42 -4.45
N GLY A 144 -4.55 -12.86 -3.26
CA GLY A 144 -5.59 -12.70 -2.27
C GLY A 144 -5.74 -13.95 -1.38
N HIS A 145 -6.44 -13.77 -0.25
CA HIS A 145 -6.57 -14.77 0.82
C HIS A 145 -7.21 -16.10 0.42
N MET A 146 -7.91 -16.16 -0.70
CA MET A 146 -8.51 -17.38 -1.20
C MET A 146 -7.58 -18.21 -2.09
N LEU A 147 -6.72 -17.57 -2.87
CA LEU A 147 -5.92 -18.21 -3.92
C LEU A 147 -4.41 -18.14 -3.67
N GLY A 148 -3.99 -17.42 -2.63
CA GLY A 148 -2.58 -17.18 -2.32
C GLY A 148 -2.43 -16.58 -0.93
N ASP A 149 -1.54 -15.60 -0.81
CA ASP A 149 -1.19 -14.88 0.42
C ASP A 149 -0.58 -15.80 1.50
N GLU A 150 0.12 -16.86 1.08
CA GLU A 150 0.79 -17.81 1.96
C GLU A 150 1.72 -17.08 2.94
N GLY A 151 1.61 -17.42 4.23
CA GLY A 151 2.39 -16.81 5.30
C GLY A 151 1.93 -15.42 5.75
N SER A 152 0.87 -14.85 5.14
CA SER A 152 0.24 -13.62 5.60
C SER A 152 -0.56 -13.80 6.90
N ALA A 153 -0.94 -12.69 7.54
CA ALA A 153 -1.82 -12.71 8.72
C ALA A 153 -3.17 -13.37 8.42
N SER A 154 -3.77 -13.09 7.26
CA SER A 154 -5.01 -13.74 6.83
C SER A 154 -4.85 -15.23 6.65
N TRP A 155 -3.76 -15.66 6.00
CA TRP A 155 -3.47 -17.08 5.79
C TRP A 155 -3.24 -17.80 7.12
N LEU A 156 -2.44 -17.21 8.03
CA LEU A 156 -2.18 -17.78 9.35
C LEU A 156 -3.47 -17.88 10.18
N GLY A 157 -4.34 -16.85 10.13
CA GLY A 157 -5.64 -16.90 10.80
C GLY A 157 -6.53 -18.04 10.29
N TRP A 158 -6.62 -18.22 8.98
CA TRP A 158 -7.35 -19.35 8.40
C TRP A 158 -6.75 -20.71 8.76
N GLN A 159 -5.42 -20.82 8.79
CA GLN A 159 -4.75 -22.06 9.22
C GLN A 159 -5.02 -22.35 10.70
N ALA A 160 -5.03 -21.33 11.56
CA ALA A 160 -5.35 -21.49 12.98
C ALA A 160 -6.76 -22.04 13.17
N VAL A 161 -7.77 -21.45 12.52
CA VAL A 161 -9.16 -21.92 12.58
C VAL A 161 -9.28 -23.36 12.08
N ARG A 162 -8.71 -23.65 10.89
CA ARG A 162 -8.76 -25.01 10.32
C ARG A 162 -8.13 -26.07 11.24
N ARG A 163 -6.95 -25.76 11.82
CA ARG A 163 -6.26 -26.68 12.72
C ARG A 163 -6.98 -26.85 14.05
N ALA A 164 -7.57 -25.79 14.60
CA ALA A 164 -8.38 -25.87 15.81
C ALA A 164 -9.57 -26.81 15.63
N LEU A 165 -10.33 -26.67 14.55
CA LEU A 165 -11.47 -27.53 14.23
C LEU A 165 -11.05 -28.98 13.99
N ARG A 166 -9.98 -29.21 13.22
CA ARG A 166 -9.45 -30.57 12.97
C ARG A 166 -8.95 -31.25 14.24
N SER A 167 -8.37 -30.48 15.16
CA SER A 167 -7.93 -30.99 16.48
C SER A 167 -9.13 -31.44 17.33
N GLU A 168 -10.21 -30.69 17.33
CA GLU A 168 -11.46 -31.03 18.02
C GLU A 168 -12.08 -32.32 17.46
N GLU A 169 -12.04 -32.47 16.15
CA GLU A 169 -12.52 -33.67 15.46
C GLU A 169 -11.54 -34.86 15.52
N HIS A 170 -10.46 -34.76 16.30
CA HIS A 170 -9.40 -35.79 16.39
C HIS A 170 -8.72 -36.12 15.05
N ARG A 171 -8.70 -35.18 14.09
CA ARG A 171 -8.06 -35.33 12.78
C ARG A 171 -6.70 -34.64 12.67
N ASP A 172 -6.22 -34.02 13.77
CA ASP A 172 -4.92 -33.35 13.86
C ASP A 172 -4.40 -33.42 15.31
N LEU A 173 -3.17 -32.92 15.54
CA LEU A 173 -2.60 -32.84 16.88
C LEU A 173 -3.45 -31.94 17.78
N LYS A 174 -3.51 -32.27 19.07
CA LYS A 174 -4.21 -31.48 20.08
C LYS A 174 -3.63 -30.05 20.13
N THR A 175 -4.50 -29.07 20.23
CA THR A 175 -4.14 -27.65 20.35
C THR A 175 -5.12 -26.93 21.28
N ASN A 176 -4.66 -25.87 21.93
CA ASN A 176 -5.49 -24.97 22.75
C ASN A 176 -6.05 -23.78 21.94
N MET A 177 -5.95 -23.82 20.62
CA MET A 177 -6.43 -22.71 19.79
C MET A 177 -7.95 -22.57 19.76
N LEU A 178 -8.72 -23.66 19.86
CA LEU A 178 -10.18 -23.59 19.80
C LEU A 178 -10.78 -22.75 20.93
N PRO A 179 -10.43 -22.98 22.21
CA PRO A 179 -10.91 -22.12 23.30
C PRO A 179 -10.53 -20.64 23.11
N ALA A 180 -9.31 -20.36 22.67
CA ALA A 180 -8.87 -18.99 22.42
C ALA A 180 -9.66 -18.32 21.27
N LEU A 181 -9.98 -19.05 20.20
CA LEU A 181 -10.83 -18.56 19.10
C LEU A 181 -12.26 -18.34 19.57
N GLN A 182 -12.83 -19.25 20.36
CA GLN A 182 -14.17 -19.09 20.93
C GLN A 182 -14.26 -17.84 21.80
N GLU A 183 -13.31 -17.65 22.71
CA GLU A 183 -13.21 -16.44 23.52
C GLU A 183 -13.10 -15.16 22.67
N HIS A 184 -12.23 -15.15 21.68
CA HIS A 184 -12.02 -14.01 20.79
C HIS A 184 -13.29 -13.61 20.00
N PHE A 185 -14.05 -14.59 19.53
CA PHE A 185 -15.28 -14.37 18.78
C PHE A 185 -16.56 -14.33 19.66
N GLY A 186 -16.44 -14.45 20.99
CA GLY A 186 -17.58 -14.50 21.90
C GLY A 186 -18.50 -15.70 21.67
N LEU A 187 -17.94 -16.82 21.24
CA LEU A 187 -18.64 -18.08 21.00
C LEU A 187 -18.54 -18.96 22.25
N ASN A 188 -19.68 -19.44 22.75
CA ASN A 188 -19.77 -20.39 23.88
C ASN A 188 -19.97 -21.80 23.37
#